data_e6fd7a3863f3184dc1b12d785ab097a5
#
_entry.id   e6fd7a3863f3184dc1b12d785ab097a5
#
_cell.length_a   1.000
_cell.length_b   1.000
_cell.length_c   1.000
_cell.angle_alpha   90.00
_cell.angle_beta   90.00
_cell.angle_gamma   90.00
#
_symmetry.space_group_name_H-M   'P 1'
#
loop_
_entity.id
_entity.type
_entity.pdbx_description
1 polymer ?
#
loop_
_entity_poly.entity_id
_entity_poly.type
_entity_poly.pdbx_seq_one_letter_code
_entity_poly.pdbx_strand_id
1 'polypeptide(L)'
;VQVSNNLSLDFSQNEFQPLAARMRPTTLAQYIGQQHLLAAGKPLPRAIEAGQLHSMILWGPPGTGKTTLAELIGRYGQADVERISAVTSGIKEIREAIERARQNRDAGRRTILFVDEVHRFNKSQQDAFLPHIEDGTITFIGATTENPSFELNSALLSRARVYLLKALTAEDIGQVLDQAMNDKARGFGGQNVELPAETRRLLSELVGGDARRALNSLEMMADMAELDAKGVRVLTPELLKEVSGERSARFDNKGDRYYDLISALHKSVRGSAPDAALYWYARIITAGGDPLYVARRLLAIASEDVGNADPRGMQVAIAAWDCFTRVGPAEGERAIAQAIVYLACAPKSNAVYTAFKAAMRDAKEQADYDVPEHLRNAPTKLMKEMGLGAEYRYAHDEPNAYAAGENYFPPEMAHTRYYQPTSRGLEGKIGEKLAWLAEQDQNSPTKRYR
;
A
#
# COMPACT_ATOMS: atom_id res chain seq x y z
N VAL A 1 -66.14 8.86 -14.74
CA VAL A 1 -65.28 9.42 -13.72
C VAL A 1 -64.40 8.35 -13.20
N GLN A 2 -63.19 8.21 -13.76
CA GLN A 2 -62.13 7.35 -13.24
C GLN A 2 -61.22 8.17 -12.35
N VAL A 3 -61.22 7.83 -11.06
CA VAL A 3 -60.21 8.29 -10.12
C VAL A 3 -59.07 7.28 -10.15
N SER A 4 -57.99 7.59 -10.81
CA SER A 4 -56.74 6.85 -10.71
C SER A 4 -56.01 7.26 -9.44
N ASN A 5 -56.13 6.47 -8.39
CA ASN A 5 -55.22 6.53 -7.25
C ASN A 5 -53.85 5.98 -7.63
N ASN A 6 -52.96 6.83 -8.12
CA ASN A 6 -51.53 6.55 -8.08
C ASN A 6 -51.01 6.84 -6.68
N LEU A 7 -51.10 5.89 -5.79
CA LEU A 7 -50.26 5.81 -4.62
C LEU A 7 -48.84 5.43 -5.11
N SER A 8 -48.06 6.41 -5.54
CA SER A 8 -46.62 6.27 -5.58
C SER A 8 -46.15 6.18 -4.13
N LEU A 9 -45.97 4.96 -3.65
CA LEU A 9 -45.20 4.70 -2.43
C LEU A 9 -43.77 5.19 -2.74
N ASP A 10 -43.46 6.34 -2.21
CA ASP A 10 -42.12 6.92 -2.27
C ASP A 10 -41.22 6.08 -1.31
N PHE A 11 -40.64 5.01 -1.87
CA PHE A 11 -39.65 4.17 -1.19
C PHE A 11 -38.26 4.84 -1.16
N SER A 12 -38.19 6.14 -1.26
CA SER A 12 -36.95 6.90 -1.08
C SER A 12 -36.52 7.00 0.39
N GLN A 13 -37.03 6.13 1.28
CA GLN A 13 -36.60 6.12 2.66
C GLN A 13 -35.27 5.38 2.82
N ASN A 14 -34.26 6.14 3.16
CA ASN A 14 -32.89 5.72 3.49
C ASN A 14 -32.77 4.79 4.72
N GLU A 15 -33.90 4.34 5.30
CA GLU A 15 -33.94 3.57 6.56
C GLU A 15 -33.23 2.20 6.47
N PHE A 16 -33.13 1.62 5.29
CA PHE A 16 -32.46 0.33 5.09
C PHE A 16 -31.01 0.43 4.63
N GLN A 17 -30.49 1.66 4.42
CA GLN A 17 -29.11 1.82 4.06
C GLN A 17 -28.22 1.85 5.32
N PRO A 18 -27.08 1.14 5.34
CA PRO A 18 -26.11 1.22 6.43
C PRO A 18 -25.65 2.64 6.69
N LEU A 19 -25.41 3.00 7.95
CA LEU A 19 -24.97 4.33 8.36
C LEU A 19 -23.74 4.81 7.56
N ALA A 20 -22.79 3.93 7.29
CA ALA A 20 -21.62 4.23 6.48
C ALA A 20 -21.96 4.67 5.04
N ALA A 21 -23.06 4.22 4.48
CA ALA A 21 -23.54 4.65 3.16
C ALA A 21 -24.30 5.98 3.25
N ARG A 22 -25.19 6.13 4.27
CA ARG A 22 -25.97 7.36 4.50
C ARG A 22 -25.07 8.55 4.80
N MET A 23 -24.00 8.35 5.57
CA MET A 23 -23.07 9.38 6.02
C MET A 23 -22.01 9.77 4.99
N ARG A 24 -22.04 9.24 3.77
CA ARG A 24 -21.09 9.66 2.73
C ARG A 24 -21.13 11.16 2.50
N PRO A 25 -19.98 11.85 2.54
CA PRO A 25 -19.89 13.27 2.22
C PRO A 25 -20.51 13.61 0.86
N THR A 26 -21.28 14.68 0.83
CA THR A 26 -21.89 15.21 -0.41
C THR A 26 -21.20 16.46 -0.92
N THR A 27 -20.31 17.04 -0.11
CA THR A 27 -19.47 18.20 -0.43
C THR A 27 -18.04 17.98 0.06
N LEU A 28 -17.06 18.71 -0.50
CA LEU A 28 -15.67 18.66 -0.04
C LEU A 28 -15.54 19.14 1.43
N ALA A 29 -16.37 20.07 1.87
CA ALA A 29 -16.36 20.56 3.26
C ALA A 29 -16.75 19.48 4.27
N GLN A 30 -17.55 18.48 3.87
CA GLN A 30 -17.92 17.34 4.71
C GLN A 30 -16.88 16.21 4.68
N TYR A 31 -15.91 16.27 3.75
CA TYR A 31 -14.89 15.24 3.57
C TYR A 31 -13.78 15.43 4.59
N ILE A 32 -13.71 14.54 5.56
CA ILE A 32 -12.74 14.59 6.67
C ILE A 32 -11.43 13.91 6.29
N GLY A 33 -10.31 14.48 6.77
CA GLY A 33 -8.98 13.95 6.56
C GLY A 33 -8.35 14.35 5.22
N GLN A 34 -7.28 13.67 4.84
CA GLN A 34 -6.51 13.86 3.59
C GLN A 34 -6.02 15.30 3.36
N GLN A 35 -5.69 16.02 4.42
CA GLN A 35 -5.28 17.44 4.36
C GLN A 35 -4.06 17.68 3.46
N HIS A 36 -3.17 16.69 3.33
CA HIS A 36 -2.03 16.75 2.42
C HIS A 36 -2.43 16.84 0.93
N LEU A 37 -3.65 16.39 0.56
CA LEU A 37 -4.22 16.44 -0.78
C LEU A 37 -5.29 17.52 -0.93
N LEU A 38 -6.16 17.69 0.10
CA LEU A 38 -7.41 18.42 0.01
C LEU A 38 -7.43 19.73 0.81
N ALA A 39 -6.32 20.11 1.47
CA ALA A 39 -6.26 21.41 2.15
C ALA A 39 -6.48 22.57 1.16
N ALA A 40 -7.05 23.66 1.67
CA ALA A 40 -7.30 24.87 0.88
C ALA A 40 -6.03 25.32 0.13
N GLY A 41 -6.19 25.66 -1.14
CA GLY A 41 -5.09 26.11 -2.00
C GLY A 41 -4.29 24.99 -2.66
N LYS A 42 -4.52 23.71 -2.34
CA LYS A 42 -3.90 22.57 -3.05
C LYS A 42 -4.46 22.43 -4.47
N PRO A 43 -3.68 21.84 -5.41
CA PRO A 43 -4.11 21.70 -6.80
C PRO A 43 -5.38 20.84 -6.97
N LEU A 44 -5.51 19.75 -6.20
CA LEU A 44 -6.61 18.81 -6.37
C LEU A 44 -7.98 19.43 -6.02
N PRO A 45 -8.21 20.03 -4.83
CA PRO A 45 -9.51 20.66 -4.53
C PRO A 45 -9.82 21.80 -5.49
N ARG A 46 -8.86 22.61 -5.90
CA ARG A 46 -9.05 23.66 -6.90
C ARG A 46 -9.52 23.11 -8.25
N ALA A 47 -8.94 21.99 -8.71
CA ALA A 47 -9.38 21.34 -9.93
C ALA A 47 -10.80 20.76 -9.78
N ILE A 48 -11.11 20.14 -8.65
CA ILE A 48 -12.45 19.59 -8.36
C ILE A 48 -13.50 20.72 -8.36
N GLU A 49 -13.27 21.79 -7.62
CA GLU A 49 -14.18 22.95 -7.52
C GLU A 49 -14.39 23.65 -8.89
N ALA A 50 -13.35 23.68 -9.71
CA ALA A 50 -13.43 24.20 -11.09
C ALA A 50 -14.08 23.21 -12.08
N GLY A 51 -14.51 22.02 -11.66
CA GLY A 51 -15.07 20.99 -12.52
C GLY A 51 -14.08 20.43 -13.54
N GLN A 52 -12.79 20.55 -13.28
CA GLN A 52 -11.73 20.05 -14.16
C GLN A 52 -11.46 18.57 -13.84
N LEU A 53 -11.91 17.70 -14.75
CA LEU A 53 -11.73 16.26 -14.62
C LEU A 53 -10.40 15.83 -15.25
N HIS A 54 -9.67 14.96 -14.57
CA HIS A 54 -8.51 14.27 -15.11
C HIS A 54 -8.47 12.83 -14.59
N SER A 55 -7.89 11.92 -15.37
CA SER A 55 -7.77 10.53 -14.97
C SER A 55 -6.79 10.37 -13.81
N MET A 56 -7.14 9.50 -12.86
CA MET A 56 -6.36 9.33 -11.63
C MET A 56 -6.47 7.93 -11.04
N ILE A 57 -5.49 7.60 -10.21
CA ILE A 57 -5.48 6.42 -9.36
C ILE A 57 -5.51 6.88 -7.91
N LEU A 58 -6.52 6.46 -7.16
CA LEU A 58 -6.66 6.69 -5.73
C LEU A 58 -6.10 5.47 -4.98
N TRP A 59 -4.93 5.61 -4.40
CA TRP A 59 -4.23 4.54 -3.69
C TRP A 59 -4.24 4.77 -2.19
N GLY A 60 -4.57 3.75 -1.40
CA GLY A 60 -4.51 3.83 0.06
C GLY A 60 -5.32 2.75 0.75
N PRO A 61 -5.23 2.66 2.10
CA PRO A 61 -5.93 1.66 2.90
C PRO A 61 -7.45 1.68 2.71
N PRO A 62 -8.17 0.62 3.11
CA PRO A 62 -9.64 0.61 3.09
C PRO A 62 -10.21 1.69 4.01
N GLY A 63 -11.43 2.14 3.73
CA GLY A 63 -12.15 3.11 4.57
C GLY A 63 -11.62 4.55 4.55
N THR A 64 -10.63 4.88 3.71
CA THR A 64 -10.02 6.23 3.61
C THR A 64 -10.78 7.20 2.71
N GLY A 65 -11.92 6.78 2.13
CA GLY A 65 -12.78 7.66 1.33
C GLY A 65 -12.53 7.66 -0.17
N LYS A 66 -11.79 6.70 -0.75
CA LYS A 66 -11.51 6.63 -2.20
C LYS A 66 -12.78 6.73 -3.06
N THR A 67 -13.76 5.88 -2.80
CA THR A 67 -15.05 5.86 -3.51
C THR A 67 -15.81 7.18 -3.34
N THR A 68 -15.83 7.71 -2.12
CA THR A 68 -16.47 8.99 -1.81
C THR A 68 -15.83 10.15 -2.56
N LEU A 69 -14.49 10.18 -2.64
CA LEU A 69 -13.78 11.22 -3.40
C LEU A 69 -14.11 11.16 -4.89
N ALA A 70 -14.17 9.96 -5.47
CA ALA A 70 -14.57 9.78 -6.86
C ALA A 70 -16.01 10.28 -7.13
N GLU A 71 -16.94 10.02 -6.21
CA GLU A 71 -18.32 10.53 -6.31
C GLU A 71 -18.39 12.06 -6.22
N LEU A 72 -17.61 12.67 -5.32
CA LEU A 72 -17.51 14.12 -5.21
C LEU A 72 -16.95 14.74 -6.49
N ILE A 73 -15.89 14.17 -7.04
CA ILE A 73 -15.31 14.60 -8.31
C ILE A 73 -16.36 14.57 -9.42
N GLY A 74 -17.16 13.51 -9.50
CA GLY A 74 -18.26 13.40 -10.46
C GLY A 74 -19.31 14.51 -10.30
N ARG A 75 -19.72 14.79 -9.06
CA ARG A 75 -20.72 15.84 -8.77
C ARG A 75 -20.21 17.22 -9.15
N TYR A 76 -19.01 17.59 -8.72
CA TYR A 76 -18.42 18.91 -9.04
C TYR A 76 -18.14 19.04 -10.55
N GLY A 77 -17.75 17.94 -11.20
CA GLY A 77 -17.51 17.89 -12.64
C GLY A 77 -18.77 17.80 -13.51
N GLN A 78 -19.96 17.71 -12.89
CA GLN A 78 -21.22 17.46 -13.60
C GLN A 78 -21.11 16.29 -14.58
N ALA A 79 -20.49 15.21 -14.14
CA ALA A 79 -20.26 14.00 -14.92
C ALA A 79 -21.07 12.83 -14.38
N ASP A 80 -21.55 11.99 -15.28
CA ASP A 80 -22.15 10.71 -14.92
C ASP A 80 -21.05 9.77 -14.39
N VAL A 81 -21.32 9.08 -13.27
CA VAL A 81 -20.35 8.15 -12.66
C VAL A 81 -20.78 6.71 -12.92
N GLU A 82 -20.09 6.07 -13.83
CA GLU A 82 -20.20 4.62 -14.08
C GLU A 82 -19.26 3.88 -13.12
N ARG A 83 -19.77 2.83 -12.46
CA ARG A 83 -19.01 2.09 -11.45
C ARG A 83 -18.80 0.64 -11.87
N ILE A 84 -17.54 0.20 -11.79
CA ILE A 84 -17.14 -1.18 -12.03
C ILE A 84 -16.35 -1.65 -10.79
N SER A 85 -16.66 -2.87 -10.32
CA SER A 85 -15.84 -3.55 -9.33
C SER A 85 -14.98 -4.60 -10.03
N ALA A 86 -13.67 -4.49 -9.96
CA ALA A 86 -12.77 -5.47 -10.57
C ALA A 86 -12.84 -6.86 -9.89
N VAL A 87 -13.52 -6.97 -8.74
CA VAL A 87 -13.78 -8.25 -8.07
C VAL A 87 -14.88 -9.05 -8.76
N THR A 88 -15.93 -8.38 -9.25
CA THR A 88 -17.15 -9.01 -9.78
C THR A 88 -17.35 -8.81 -11.28
N SER A 89 -16.59 -7.92 -11.91
CA SER A 89 -16.78 -7.53 -13.30
C SER A 89 -15.69 -8.08 -14.20
N GLY A 90 -16.04 -8.39 -15.44
CA GLY A 90 -15.15 -8.84 -16.50
C GLY A 90 -15.10 -7.89 -17.70
N ILE A 91 -14.59 -8.36 -18.83
CA ILE A 91 -14.47 -7.60 -20.07
C ILE A 91 -15.85 -7.15 -20.60
N LYS A 92 -16.90 -7.93 -20.35
CA LYS A 92 -18.26 -7.61 -20.79
C LYS A 92 -18.75 -6.32 -20.14
N GLU A 93 -18.67 -6.25 -18.82
CA GLU A 93 -19.11 -5.09 -18.03
C GLU A 93 -18.30 -3.85 -18.37
N ILE A 94 -16.98 -4.00 -18.64
CA ILE A 94 -16.12 -2.92 -19.12
C ILE A 94 -16.66 -2.36 -20.44
N ARG A 95 -16.97 -3.23 -21.41
CA ARG A 95 -17.49 -2.80 -22.72
C ARG A 95 -18.84 -2.11 -22.62
N GLU A 96 -19.73 -2.62 -21.79
CA GLU A 96 -21.04 -2.02 -21.54
C GLU A 96 -20.93 -0.62 -20.94
N ALA A 97 -20.04 -0.43 -19.96
CA ALA A 97 -19.80 0.86 -19.35
C ALA A 97 -19.18 1.87 -20.34
N ILE A 98 -18.26 1.43 -21.18
CA ILE A 98 -17.68 2.25 -22.24
C ILE A 98 -18.74 2.65 -23.26
N GLU A 99 -19.65 1.73 -23.62
CA GLU A 99 -20.73 2.04 -24.56
C GLU A 99 -21.70 3.09 -23.98
N ARG A 100 -22.07 2.98 -22.70
CA ARG A 100 -22.84 4.03 -22.02
C ARG A 100 -22.09 5.37 -21.99
N ALA A 101 -20.78 5.34 -21.77
CA ALA A 101 -19.96 6.55 -21.79
C ALA A 101 -19.94 7.23 -23.19
N ARG A 102 -19.92 6.43 -24.27
CA ARG A 102 -20.04 6.95 -25.64
C ARG A 102 -21.39 7.63 -25.88
N GLN A 103 -22.48 6.97 -25.47
CA GLN A 103 -23.83 7.54 -25.56
C GLN A 103 -23.94 8.85 -24.76
N ASN A 104 -23.35 8.92 -23.58
CA ASN A 104 -23.28 10.14 -22.78
C ASN A 104 -22.51 11.24 -23.51
N ARG A 105 -21.36 10.91 -24.09
CA ARG A 105 -20.55 11.87 -24.87
C ARG A 105 -21.32 12.42 -26.08
N ASP A 106 -22.01 11.55 -26.79
CA ASP A 106 -22.85 11.97 -27.96
C ASP A 106 -24.01 12.87 -27.51
N ALA A 107 -24.48 12.72 -26.27
CA ALA A 107 -25.46 13.60 -25.62
C ALA A 107 -24.82 14.85 -24.94
N GLY A 108 -23.53 15.11 -25.12
CA GLY A 108 -22.80 16.24 -24.54
C GLY A 108 -22.51 16.12 -23.04
N ARG A 109 -22.58 14.90 -22.47
CA ARG A 109 -22.31 14.64 -21.06
C ARG A 109 -20.98 13.95 -20.87
N ARG A 110 -20.26 14.32 -19.80
CA ARG A 110 -19.00 13.68 -19.41
C ARG A 110 -19.27 12.45 -18.58
N THR A 111 -18.41 11.42 -18.70
CA THR A 111 -18.49 10.20 -17.91
C THR A 111 -17.20 9.95 -17.16
N ILE A 112 -17.32 9.75 -15.85
CA ILE A 112 -16.25 9.17 -15.02
C ILE A 112 -16.48 7.67 -14.95
N LEU A 113 -15.49 6.89 -15.33
CA LEU A 113 -15.46 5.46 -15.09
C LEU A 113 -14.67 5.19 -13.80
N PHE A 114 -15.39 4.89 -12.72
CA PHE A 114 -14.79 4.52 -11.44
C PHE A 114 -14.62 3.00 -11.37
N VAL A 115 -13.38 2.56 -11.21
CA VAL A 115 -13.01 1.13 -11.09
C VAL A 115 -12.49 0.86 -9.70
N ASP A 116 -13.28 0.13 -8.90
CA ASP A 116 -12.88 -0.28 -7.55
C ASP A 116 -11.99 -1.52 -7.60
N GLU A 117 -10.95 -1.58 -6.75
CA GLU A 117 -9.94 -2.64 -6.67
C GLU A 117 -9.29 -2.93 -8.04
N VAL A 118 -8.92 -1.87 -8.77
CA VAL A 118 -8.41 -1.95 -10.15
C VAL A 118 -7.21 -2.89 -10.33
N HIS A 119 -6.43 -3.14 -9.28
CA HIS A 119 -5.31 -4.08 -9.28
C HIS A 119 -5.72 -5.54 -9.54
N ARG A 120 -7.01 -5.89 -9.37
CA ARG A 120 -7.54 -7.23 -9.66
C ARG A 120 -7.79 -7.49 -11.13
N PHE A 121 -7.80 -6.46 -11.96
CA PHE A 121 -7.84 -6.62 -13.39
C PHE A 121 -6.49 -7.06 -13.95
N ASN A 122 -6.50 -8.05 -14.84
CA ASN A 122 -5.30 -8.45 -15.57
C ASN A 122 -4.87 -7.37 -16.59
N LYS A 123 -3.68 -7.51 -17.15
CA LYS A 123 -3.10 -6.51 -18.09
C LYS A 123 -4.02 -6.21 -19.28
N SER A 124 -4.63 -7.24 -19.88
CA SER A 124 -5.53 -7.07 -21.02
C SER A 124 -6.82 -6.30 -20.66
N GLN A 125 -7.33 -6.50 -19.44
CA GLN A 125 -8.47 -5.72 -18.93
C GLN A 125 -8.08 -4.28 -18.64
N GLN A 126 -6.89 -4.05 -18.10
CA GLN A 126 -6.37 -2.69 -17.88
C GLN A 126 -6.14 -1.97 -19.22
N ASP A 127 -5.62 -2.65 -20.24
CA ASP A 127 -5.41 -2.09 -21.57
C ASP A 127 -6.71 -1.69 -22.26
N ALA A 128 -7.83 -2.34 -21.95
CA ALA A 128 -9.13 -2.03 -22.54
C ALA A 128 -9.62 -0.60 -22.24
N PHE A 129 -9.10 0.05 -21.19
CA PHE A 129 -9.46 1.45 -20.88
C PHE A 129 -8.67 2.47 -21.69
N LEU A 130 -7.44 2.13 -22.14
CA LEU A 130 -6.47 3.08 -22.70
C LEU A 130 -7.01 3.90 -23.88
N PRO A 131 -7.60 3.29 -24.91
CA PRO A 131 -8.13 4.05 -26.07
C PRO A 131 -9.19 5.08 -25.64
N HIS A 132 -10.00 4.75 -24.63
CA HIS A 132 -11.13 5.55 -24.17
C HIS A 132 -10.74 6.66 -23.19
N ILE A 133 -9.58 6.51 -22.55
CA ILE A 133 -8.92 7.59 -21.80
C ILE A 133 -8.31 8.60 -22.79
N GLU A 134 -7.65 8.10 -23.85
CA GLU A 134 -6.97 8.93 -24.84
C GLU A 134 -7.93 9.74 -25.70
N ASP A 135 -9.05 9.15 -26.11
CA ASP A 135 -10.05 9.84 -26.94
C ASP A 135 -11.05 10.69 -26.11
N GLY A 136 -10.88 10.71 -24.78
CA GLY A 136 -11.73 11.49 -23.89
C GLY A 136 -13.15 10.94 -23.70
N THR A 137 -13.44 9.70 -24.14
CA THR A 137 -14.73 9.04 -23.91
C THR A 137 -15.00 8.86 -22.42
N ILE A 138 -13.96 8.56 -21.64
CA ILE A 138 -14.04 8.44 -20.18
C ILE A 138 -12.96 9.27 -19.49
N THR A 139 -13.27 9.78 -18.30
CA THR A 139 -12.28 10.13 -17.28
C THR A 139 -12.14 8.94 -16.36
N PHE A 140 -10.96 8.34 -16.30
CA PHE A 140 -10.71 7.13 -15.52
C PHE A 140 -10.35 7.45 -14.08
N ILE A 141 -11.04 6.85 -13.12
CA ILE A 141 -10.66 6.91 -11.70
C ILE A 141 -10.54 5.46 -11.18
N GLY A 142 -9.32 4.99 -11.00
CA GLY A 142 -9.05 3.68 -10.38
C GLY A 142 -8.86 3.81 -8.87
N ALA A 143 -9.46 2.92 -8.08
CA ALA A 143 -9.18 2.79 -6.66
C ALA A 143 -8.44 1.48 -6.38
N THR A 144 -7.44 1.54 -5.50
CA THR A 144 -6.66 0.35 -5.12
C THR A 144 -6.14 0.46 -3.68
N THR A 145 -6.04 -0.68 -3.01
CA THR A 145 -5.35 -0.81 -1.73
C THR A 145 -3.87 -1.21 -1.92
N GLU A 146 -3.52 -1.78 -3.08
CA GLU A 146 -2.17 -2.22 -3.39
C GLU A 146 -1.34 -1.14 -4.08
N ASN A 147 -0.01 -1.29 -4.04
CA ASN A 147 0.88 -0.30 -4.66
C ASN A 147 0.73 -0.31 -6.20
N PRO A 148 0.24 0.78 -6.80
CA PRO A 148 -0.04 0.82 -8.22
C PRO A 148 1.19 0.61 -9.10
N SER A 149 2.40 0.91 -8.62
CA SER A 149 3.63 0.72 -9.38
C SER A 149 3.97 -0.75 -9.64
N PHE A 150 3.43 -1.67 -8.85
CA PHE A 150 3.63 -3.11 -9.03
C PHE A 150 2.46 -3.79 -9.74
N GLU A 151 1.26 -3.28 -9.53
CA GLU A 151 0.02 -3.96 -9.93
C GLU A 151 -0.59 -3.42 -11.23
N LEU A 152 -0.31 -2.15 -11.57
CA LEU A 152 -0.87 -1.53 -12.76
C LEU A 152 0.18 -1.44 -13.87
N ASN A 153 -0.29 -1.54 -15.11
CA ASN A 153 0.59 -1.41 -16.26
C ASN A 153 1.08 0.05 -16.43
N SER A 154 2.28 0.19 -17.00
CA SER A 154 2.92 1.49 -17.20
C SER A 154 2.12 2.41 -18.14
N ALA A 155 1.38 1.84 -19.08
CA ALA A 155 0.55 2.61 -20.01
C ALA A 155 -0.61 3.30 -19.31
N LEU A 156 -1.25 2.64 -18.32
CA LEU A 156 -2.30 3.25 -17.51
C LEU A 156 -1.71 4.30 -16.57
N LEU A 157 -0.57 4.01 -15.92
CA LEU A 157 0.10 4.93 -15.01
C LEU A 157 0.60 6.21 -15.70
N SER A 158 0.98 6.13 -16.98
CA SER A 158 1.40 7.31 -17.74
C SER A 158 0.23 8.27 -18.08
N ARG A 159 -1.02 7.80 -17.99
CA ARG A 159 -2.24 8.54 -18.34
C ARG A 159 -3.08 8.95 -17.14
N ALA A 160 -2.78 8.42 -15.97
CA ALA A 160 -3.52 8.66 -14.74
C ALA A 160 -2.59 9.11 -13.60
N ARG A 161 -2.93 10.22 -12.97
CA ARG A 161 -2.15 10.74 -11.83
C ARG A 161 -2.43 9.94 -10.57
N VAL A 162 -1.39 9.48 -9.89
CA VAL A 162 -1.53 8.73 -8.63
C VAL A 162 -1.65 9.69 -7.44
N TYR A 163 -2.69 9.48 -6.62
CA TYR A 163 -2.93 10.18 -5.37
C TYR A 163 -2.91 9.18 -4.21
N LEU A 164 -2.01 9.38 -3.26
CA LEU A 164 -1.91 8.56 -2.05
C LEU A 164 -2.86 9.09 -0.98
N LEU A 165 -3.88 8.31 -0.64
CA LEU A 165 -4.73 8.54 0.53
C LEU A 165 -4.13 7.83 1.74
N LYS A 166 -3.97 8.55 2.82
CA LYS A 166 -3.45 8.02 4.09
C LYS A 166 -4.59 7.47 4.95
N ALA A 167 -4.27 6.54 5.85
CA ALA A 167 -5.20 6.16 6.91
C ALA A 167 -5.64 7.41 7.68
N LEU A 168 -6.91 7.47 8.07
CA LEU A 168 -7.42 8.57 8.87
C LEU A 168 -6.81 8.51 10.28
N THR A 169 -6.55 9.66 10.86
CA THR A 169 -6.10 9.74 12.26
C THR A 169 -7.26 9.41 13.20
N ALA A 170 -6.97 9.11 14.45
CA ALA A 170 -8.03 8.93 15.47
C ALA A 170 -8.89 10.19 15.63
N GLU A 171 -8.28 11.37 15.46
CA GLU A 171 -9.02 12.65 15.49
C GLU A 171 -9.94 12.80 14.26
N ASP A 172 -9.47 12.43 13.06
CA ASP A 172 -10.33 12.42 11.86
C ASP A 172 -11.51 11.47 12.03
N ILE A 173 -11.28 10.27 12.57
CA ILE A 173 -12.36 9.31 12.86
C ILE A 173 -13.32 9.87 13.90
N GLY A 174 -12.81 10.52 14.96
CA GLY A 174 -13.65 11.19 15.94
C GLY A 174 -14.56 12.23 15.29
N GLN A 175 -14.06 13.04 14.35
CA GLN A 175 -14.88 13.99 13.61
C GLN A 175 -15.95 13.30 12.74
N VAL A 176 -15.64 12.15 12.12
CA VAL A 176 -16.62 11.34 11.37
C VAL A 176 -17.74 10.85 12.29
N LEU A 177 -17.39 10.37 13.49
CA LEU A 177 -18.37 9.94 14.50
C LEU A 177 -19.23 11.12 14.97
N ASP A 178 -18.63 12.29 15.24
CA ASP A 178 -19.35 13.49 15.63
C ASP A 178 -20.33 13.95 14.53
N GLN A 179 -19.92 13.90 13.26
CA GLN A 179 -20.83 14.18 12.16
C GLN A 179 -22.03 13.22 12.16
N ALA A 180 -21.79 11.91 12.38
CA ALA A 180 -22.87 10.91 12.41
C ALA A 180 -23.80 11.12 13.62
N MET A 181 -23.26 11.49 14.78
CA MET A 181 -24.06 11.77 15.97
C MET A 181 -24.89 13.05 15.86
N ASN A 182 -24.42 14.06 15.11
CA ASN A 182 -25.09 15.36 15.01
C ASN A 182 -26.01 15.50 13.76
N ASP A 183 -25.84 14.68 12.73
CA ASP A 183 -26.65 14.76 11.50
C ASP A 183 -28.06 14.21 11.76
N LYS A 184 -29.06 15.11 11.70
CA LYS A 184 -30.47 14.78 11.95
C LYS A 184 -31.13 14.00 10.82
N ALA A 185 -30.63 14.17 9.60
CA ALA A 185 -31.25 13.57 8.41
C ALA A 185 -30.67 12.20 8.07
N ARG A 186 -29.38 12.01 8.29
CA ARG A 186 -28.65 10.82 7.84
C ARG A 186 -28.06 10.00 8.99
N GLY A 187 -27.85 10.60 10.16
CA GLY A 187 -27.23 10.01 11.33
C GLY A 187 -28.20 9.87 12.51
N PHE A 188 -27.65 10.05 13.71
CA PHE A 188 -28.35 9.88 14.98
C PHE A 188 -28.84 11.19 15.62
N GLY A 189 -28.61 12.37 15.00
CA GLY A 189 -28.90 13.68 15.58
C GLY A 189 -30.39 13.96 15.87
N GLY A 190 -31.31 13.13 15.39
CA GLY A 190 -32.76 13.16 15.73
C GLY A 190 -33.19 12.03 16.66
N GLN A 191 -32.29 11.22 17.15
CA GLN A 191 -32.54 10.05 17.99
C GLN A 191 -31.96 10.24 19.39
N ASN A 192 -32.54 9.56 20.37
CA ASN A 192 -32.05 9.58 21.75
C ASN A 192 -30.85 8.60 21.90
N VAL A 193 -29.73 8.92 21.27
CA VAL A 193 -28.48 8.15 21.32
C VAL A 193 -27.37 9.06 21.83
N GLU A 194 -26.60 8.59 22.79
CA GLU A 194 -25.46 9.30 23.37
C GLU A 194 -24.17 8.49 23.18
N LEU A 195 -23.13 9.15 22.65
CA LEU A 195 -21.79 8.59 22.50
C LEU A 195 -20.87 9.28 23.53
N PRO A 196 -20.56 8.65 24.68
CA PRO A 196 -19.65 9.21 25.66
C PRO A 196 -18.26 9.47 25.08
N ALA A 197 -17.58 10.52 25.55
CA ALA A 197 -16.26 10.92 25.06
C ALA A 197 -15.21 9.80 25.15
N GLU A 198 -15.28 8.96 26.18
CA GLU A 198 -14.41 7.81 26.33
C GLU A 198 -14.66 6.75 25.25
N THR A 199 -15.91 6.38 25.01
CA THR A 199 -16.28 5.42 23.96
C THR A 199 -15.91 5.97 22.57
N ARG A 200 -16.16 7.26 22.33
CA ARG A 200 -15.75 7.95 21.08
C ARG A 200 -14.24 7.81 20.86
N ARG A 201 -13.42 8.08 21.86
CA ARG A 201 -11.96 7.96 21.79
C ARG A 201 -11.54 6.51 21.51
N LEU A 202 -12.06 5.56 22.28
CA LEU A 202 -11.74 4.13 22.13
C LEU A 202 -12.12 3.62 20.73
N LEU A 203 -13.32 3.95 20.24
CA LEU A 203 -13.76 3.54 18.89
C LEU A 203 -12.88 4.17 17.81
N SER A 204 -12.49 5.45 17.96
CA SER A 204 -11.61 6.15 17.01
C SER A 204 -10.24 5.51 16.88
N GLU A 205 -9.68 5.06 17.99
CA GLU A 205 -8.40 4.34 18.04
C GLU A 205 -8.51 2.91 17.49
N LEU A 206 -9.62 2.22 17.80
CA LEU A 206 -9.86 0.81 17.47
C LEU A 206 -9.90 0.52 15.97
N VAL A 207 -10.49 1.40 15.20
CA VAL A 207 -10.76 1.12 13.77
C VAL A 207 -9.54 1.30 12.88
N GLY A 208 -8.41 1.79 13.39
CA GLY A 208 -7.15 1.89 12.63
C GLY A 208 -7.25 2.80 11.40
N GLY A 209 -8.06 3.87 11.46
CA GLY A 209 -8.21 4.83 10.38
C GLY A 209 -9.22 4.43 9.28
N ASP A 210 -10.07 3.44 9.52
CA ASP A 210 -11.14 3.00 8.63
C ASP A 210 -12.49 3.62 9.05
N ALA A 211 -12.92 4.70 8.35
CA ALA A 211 -14.18 5.38 8.63
C ALA A 211 -15.43 4.49 8.41
N ARG A 212 -15.38 3.57 7.43
CA ARG A 212 -16.49 2.62 7.19
C ARG A 212 -16.67 1.71 8.38
N ARG A 213 -15.58 1.17 8.90
CA ARG A 213 -15.59 0.32 10.10
C ARG A 213 -16.09 1.09 11.31
N ALA A 214 -15.67 2.35 11.48
CA ALA A 214 -16.13 3.21 12.58
C ALA A 214 -17.63 3.39 12.56
N LEU A 215 -18.20 3.76 11.41
CA LEU A 215 -19.64 3.99 11.25
C LEU A 215 -20.47 2.71 11.40
N ASN A 216 -19.98 1.57 10.87
CA ASN A 216 -20.64 0.28 11.05
C ASN A 216 -20.64 -0.14 12.53
N SER A 217 -19.53 0.03 13.25
CA SER A 217 -19.48 -0.25 14.69
C SER A 217 -20.39 0.65 15.48
N LEU A 218 -20.44 1.94 15.14
CA LEU A 218 -21.35 2.91 15.77
C LEU A 218 -22.82 2.49 15.57
N GLU A 219 -23.21 2.10 14.36
CA GLU A 219 -24.56 1.63 14.03
C GLU A 219 -24.93 0.36 14.83
N MET A 220 -24.04 -0.64 14.83
CA MET A 220 -24.25 -1.86 15.62
C MET A 220 -24.40 -1.57 17.11
N MET A 221 -23.59 -0.68 17.67
CA MET A 221 -23.72 -0.26 19.06
C MET A 221 -25.09 0.41 19.31
N ALA A 222 -25.53 1.29 18.42
CA ALA A 222 -26.83 1.96 18.57
C ALA A 222 -28.02 0.98 18.48
N ASP A 223 -27.90 -0.05 17.65
CA ASP A 223 -28.92 -1.11 17.52
C ASP A 223 -28.97 -2.01 18.74
N MET A 224 -27.82 -2.32 19.36
CA MET A 224 -27.71 -3.21 20.52
C MET A 224 -27.91 -2.50 21.86
N ALA A 225 -27.81 -1.16 21.91
CA ALA A 225 -27.93 -0.42 23.15
C ALA A 225 -29.37 -0.45 23.68
N GLU A 226 -29.52 -0.80 24.95
CA GLU A 226 -30.78 -0.70 25.68
C GLU A 226 -31.08 0.76 26.08
N LEU A 227 -32.36 1.07 26.19
CA LEU A 227 -32.82 2.37 26.72
C LEU A 227 -32.53 2.47 28.22
N ASP A 228 -31.90 3.53 28.63
CA ASP A 228 -31.76 3.84 30.07
C ASP A 228 -33.08 4.30 30.68
N ALA A 229 -33.07 4.60 31.99
CA ALA A 229 -34.25 5.08 32.73
C ALA A 229 -34.78 6.43 32.19
N LYS A 230 -34.05 7.15 31.37
CA LYS A 230 -34.43 8.43 30.73
C LYS A 230 -34.84 8.23 29.27
N GLY A 231 -34.84 7.01 28.76
CA GLY A 231 -35.17 6.71 27.37
C GLY A 231 -34.04 7.07 26.41
N VAL A 232 -32.77 7.07 26.86
CA VAL A 232 -31.58 7.34 26.07
C VAL A 232 -30.80 6.04 25.86
N ARG A 233 -30.29 5.79 24.66
CA ARG A 233 -29.35 4.70 24.35
C ARG A 233 -27.92 5.23 24.56
N VAL A 234 -27.28 4.80 25.63
CA VAL A 234 -25.91 5.20 25.94
C VAL A 234 -24.94 4.17 25.38
N LEU A 235 -24.06 4.57 24.48
CA LEU A 235 -23.07 3.70 23.82
C LEU A 235 -21.83 3.56 24.72
N THR A 236 -21.85 2.56 25.60
CA THR A 236 -20.81 2.37 26.61
C THR A 236 -19.53 1.69 26.08
N PRO A 237 -18.39 1.81 26.77
CA PRO A 237 -17.18 1.04 26.43
C PRO A 237 -17.38 -0.48 26.49
N GLU A 238 -18.25 -0.96 27.38
CA GLU A 238 -18.58 -2.38 27.49
C GLU A 238 -19.30 -2.87 26.23
N LEU A 239 -20.28 -2.11 25.76
CA LEU A 239 -20.99 -2.40 24.51
C LEU A 239 -20.03 -2.37 23.30
N LEU A 240 -19.07 -1.45 23.26
CA LEU A 240 -18.03 -1.44 22.24
C LEU A 240 -17.21 -2.74 22.23
N LYS A 241 -16.90 -3.31 23.41
CA LYS A 241 -16.21 -4.59 23.53
C LYS A 241 -17.04 -5.74 22.97
N GLU A 242 -18.33 -5.76 23.23
CA GLU A 242 -19.24 -6.80 22.69
C GLU A 242 -19.33 -6.73 21.16
N VAL A 243 -19.57 -5.55 20.60
CA VAL A 243 -19.67 -5.33 19.15
C VAL A 243 -18.36 -5.66 18.43
N SER A 244 -17.22 -5.32 19.07
CA SER A 244 -15.90 -5.56 18.48
C SER A 244 -15.41 -7.01 18.55
N GLY A 245 -16.06 -7.84 19.37
CA GLY A 245 -15.67 -9.23 19.68
C GLY A 245 -14.39 -9.31 20.54
N GLU A 246 -14.16 -10.44 21.21
CA GLU A 246 -13.01 -10.62 22.12
C GLU A 246 -11.64 -10.36 21.49
N ARG A 247 -11.49 -10.59 20.19
CA ARG A 247 -10.24 -10.33 19.45
C ARG A 247 -9.93 -8.82 19.32
N SER A 248 -10.94 -7.98 19.16
CA SER A 248 -10.77 -6.53 19.06
C SER A 248 -10.51 -5.87 20.40
N ALA A 249 -11.17 -6.32 21.48
CA ALA A 249 -11.03 -5.75 22.82
C ALA A 249 -9.62 -5.91 23.42
N ARG A 250 -8.87 -6.94 22.97
CA ARG A 250 -7.45 -7.11 23.35
C ARG A 250 -6.50 -6.25 22.51
N PHE A 251 -6.96 -5.77 21.36
CA PHE A 251 -6.17 -4.91 20.45
C PHE A 251 -6.17 -3.43 20.88
N ASP A 252 -7.19 -2.99 21.60
CA ASP A 252 -7.51 -1.58 21.81
C ASP A 252 -6.63 -0.77 22.76
N ASN A 253 -5.91 -1.41 23.64
CA ASN A 253 -4.84 -0.74 24.39
C ASN A 253 -3.47 -0.85 23.69
N LYS A 254 -3.40 -1.16 22.37
CA LYS A 254 -2.22 -1.82 21.82
C LYS A 254 -1.74 -1.34 20.44
N GLY A 255 -2.29 -0.32 19.83
CA GLY A 255 -1.72 0.21 18.59
C GLY A 255 -0.23 0.49 18.77
N ASP A 256 0.15 1.30 19.72
CA ASP A 256 1.55 1.57 20.07
C ASP A 256 2.23 0.32 20.66
N ARG A 257 1.56 -0.43 21.55
CA ARG A 257 2.10 -1.66 22.14
C ARG A 257 2.34 -2.78 21.12
N TYR A 258 1.53 -2.91 20.08
CA TYR A 258 1.77 -3.92 19.06
C TYR A 258 3.02 -3.60 18.23
N TYR A 259 3.17 -2.32 17.82
CA TYR A 259 4.39 -1.85 17.17
C TYR A 259 5.61 -2.00 18.10
N ASP A 260 5.45 -1.78 19.39
CA ASP A 260 6.50 -2.00 20.38
C ASP A 260 6.88 -3.47 20.48
N LEU A 261 5.91 -4.40 20.48
CA LEU A 261 6.15 -5.84 20.49
C LEU A 261 6.88 -6.30 19.23
N ILE A 262 6.45 -5.85 18.06
CA ILE A 262 7.12 -6.12 16.78
C ILE A 262 8.53 -5.52 16.76
N SER A 263 8.70 -4.31 17.27
CA SER A 263 9.99 -3.64 17.39
C SER A 263 10.92 -4.38 18.37
N ALA A 264 10.39 -4.86 19.48
CA ALA A 264 11.12 -5.65 20.46
C ALA A 264 11.56 -7.00 19.87
N LEU A 265 10.67 -7.70 19.16
CA LEU A 265 11.00 -8.91 18.41
C LEU A 265 12.15 -8.65 17.42
N HIS A 266 11.99 -7.65 16.57
CA HIS A 266 13.00 -7.30 15.55
C HIS A 266 14.36 -7.00 16.18
N LYS A 267 14.39 -6.16 17.21
CA LYS A 267 15.61 -5.81 17.93
C LYS A 267 16.24 -7.01 18.63
N SER A 268 15.43 -7.94 19.15
CA SER A 268 15.92 -9.16 19.77
C SER A 268 16.58 -10.09 18.75
N VAL A 269 15.97 -10.27 17.56
CA VAL A 269 16.58 -11.04 16.48
C VAL A 269 17.86 -10.38 15.97
N ARG A 270 17.86 -9.07 15.76
CA ARG A 270 19.05 -8.29 15.39
C ARG A 270 20.15 -8.38 16.44
N GLY A 271 19.78 -8.35 17.71
CA GLY A 271 20.70 -8.46 18.87
C GLY A 271 21.16 -9.88 19.19
N SER A 272 20.77 -10.88 18.37
CA SER A 272 21.11 -12.30 18.57
C SER A 272 20.64 -12.86 19.93
N ALA A 273 19.42 -12.49 20.35
CA ALA A 273 18.78 -12.93 21.59
C ALA A 273 17.56 -13.83 21.27
N PRO A 274 17.75 -15.14 20.96
CA PRO A 274 16.69 -16.03 20.51
C PRO A 274 15.56 -16.21 21.54
N ASP A 275 15.89 -16.33 22.83
CA ASP A 275 14.87 -16.50 23.87
C ASP A 275 13.98 -15.26 24.03
N ALA A 276 14.57 -14.06 23.98
CA ALA A 276 13.82 -12.83 24.02
C ALA A 276 12.94 -12.68 22.75
N ALA A 277 13.46 -13.06 21.58
CA ALA A 277 12.71 -13.03 20.34
C ALA A 277 11.50 -13.98 20.39
N LEU A 278 11.67 -15.21 20.89
CA LEU A 278 10.56 -16.16 21.09
C LEU A 278 9.53 -15.62 22.09
N TYR A 279 9.98 -15.01 23.18
CA TYR A 279 9.08 -14.41 24.18
C TYR A 279 8.21 -13.31 23.56
N TRP A 280 8.81 -12.40 22.80
CA TRP A 280 8.05 -11.32 22.14
C TRP A 280 7.11 -11.87 21.07
N TYR A 281 7.52 -12.91 20.33
CA TYR A 281 6.64 -13.61 19.42
C TYR A 281 5.43 -14.23 20.12
N ALA A 282 5.65 -14.99 21.21
CA ALA A 282 4.58 -15.56 22.01
C ALA A 282 3.63 -14.47 22.53
N ARG A 283 4.17 -13.30 22.98
CA ARG A 283 3.37 -12.15 23.40
C ARG A 283 2.51 -11.58 22.26
N ILE A 284 3.02 -11.55 21.03
CA ILE A 284 2.26 -11.13 19.84
C ILE A 284 1.11 -12.08 19.59
N ILE A 285 1.37 -13.40 19.58
CA ILE A 285 0.34 -14.42 19.32
C ILE A 285 -0.73 -14.42 20.42
N THR A 286 -0.34 -14.46 21.69
CA THR A 286 -1.31 -14.45 22.81
C THR A 286 -2.13 -13.17 22.89
N ALA A 287 -1.61 -12.08 22.30
CA ALA A 287 -2.34 -10.84 22.15
C ALA A 287 -3.30 -10.85 20.95
N GLY A 288 -3.36 -11.93 20.17
CA GLY A 288 -4.19 -12.04 18.95
C GLY A 288 -3.57 -11.37 17.71
N GLY A 289 -2.23 -11.13 17.73
CA GLY A 289 -1.52 -10.61 16.55
C GLY A 289 -1.45 -11.63 15.42
N ASP A 290 -1.41 -11.15 14.18
CA ASP A 290 -1.33 -11.98 12.99
C ASP A 290 0.08 -12.59 12.83
N PRO A 291 0.24 -13.95 12.86
CA PRO A 291 1.52 -14.61 12.64
C PRO A 291 2.14 -14.28 11.27
N LEU A 292 1.33 -14.08 10.23
CA LEU A 292 1.81 -13.71 8.90
C LEU A 292 2.43 -12.30 8.87
N TYR A 293 1.98 -11.39 9.72
CA TYR A 293 2.65 -10.10 9.88
C TYR A 293 4.07 -10.27 10.45
N VAL A 294 4.25 -11.19 11.41
CA VAL A 294 5.57 -11.54 11.94
C VAL A 294 6.43 -12.18 10.84
N ALA A 295 5.88 -13.12 10.09
CA ALA A 295 6.58 -13.76 8.96
C ALA A 295 7.07 -12.73 7.92
N ARG A 296 6.26 -11.73 7.56
CA ARG A 296 6.70 -10.58 6.72
C ARG A 296 7.88 -9.84 7.32
N ARG A 297 7.86 -9.61 8.62
CA ARG A 297 8.95 -8.92 9.31
C ARG A 297 10.23 -9.75 9.31
N LEU A 298 10.13 -11.08 9.39
CA LEU A 298 11.30 -11.97 9.29
C LEU A 298 11.98 -11.91 7.91
N LEU A 299 11.20 -11.73 6.81
CA LEU A 299 11.78 -11.50 5.48
C LEU A 299 12.61 -10.21 5.43
N ALA A 300 12.10 -9.14 6.03
CA ALA A 300 12.85 -7.88 6.14
C ALA A 300 14.13 -8.09 6.97
N ILE A 301 14.06 -8.72 8.13
CA ILE A 301 15.21 -9.01 9.00
C ILE A 301 16.25 -9.88 8.25
N ALA A 302 15.82 -10.90 7.53
CA ALA A 302 16.71 -11.77 6.77
C ALA A 302 17.49 -10.98 5.70
N SER A 303 16.88 -9.97 5.09
CA SER A 303 17.51 -9.09 4.10
C SER A 303 18.38 -8.00 4.74
N GLU A 304 17.85 -7.31 5.76
CA GLU A 304 18.43 -6.08 6.31
C GLU A 304 19.52 -6.35 7.37
N ASP A 305 19.33 -7.40 8.20
CA ASP A 305 20.15 -7.64 9.38
C ASP A 305 21.06 -8.87 9.25
N VAL A 306 20.64 -9.90 8.49
CA VAL A 306 21.44 -11.10 8.22
C VAL A 306 22.17 -10.96 6.88
N GLY A 307 21.46 -10.57 5.84
CA GLY A 307 22.03 -10.30 4.50
C GLY A 307 22.88 -11.45 3.99
N ASN A 308 24.01 -11.10 3.35
CA ASN A 308 24.94 -12.07 2.79
C ASN A 308 25.85 -12.76 3.84
N ALA A 309 25.74 -12.42 5.11
CA ALA A 309 26.44 -13.17 6.15
C ALA A 309 25.89 -14.62 6.26
N ASP A 310 24.57 -14.79 6.07
CA ASP A 310 23.94 -16.11 5.87
C ASP A 310 22.76 -16.02 4.90
N PRO A 311 22.96 -16.22 3.60
CA PRO A 311 21.90 -16.14 2.58
C PRO A 311 20.73 -17.11 2.78
N ARG A 312 20.94 -18.21 3.55
CA ARG A 312 19.87 -19.17 3.88
C ARG A 312 18.80 -18.55 4.75
N GLY A 313 19.08 -17.45 5.45
CA GLY A 313 18.13 -16.74 6.29
C GLY A 313 16.86 -16.37 5.53
N MET A 314 16.98 -15.88 4.28
CA MET A 314 15.84 -15.56 3.43
C MET A 314 15.02 -16.80 3.08
N GLN A 315 15.69 -17.91 2.75
CA GLN A 315 15.03 -19.19 2.42
C GLN A 315 14.25 -19.74 3.61
N VAL A 316 14.83 -19.69 4.80
CA VAL A 316 14.18 -20.14 6.05
C VAL A 316 12.95 -19.28 6.35
N ALA A 317 13.03 -17.96 6.18
CA ALA A 317 11.90 -17.05 6.41
C ALA A 317 10.76 -17.31 5.41
N ILE A 318 11.05 -17.53 4.11
CA ILE A 318 10.06 -17.89 3.09
C ILE A 318 9.44 -19.25 3.40
N ALA A 319 10.25 -20.27 3.74
CA ALA A 319 9.74 -21.60 4.06
C ALA A 319 8.79 -21.59 5.29
N ALA A 320 9.09 -20.77 6.29
CA ALA A 320 8.21 -20.60 7.45
C ALA A 320 6.87 -19.95 7.07
N TRP A 321 6.89 -18.94 6.21
CA TRP A 321 5.68 -18.32 5.65
C TRP A 321 4.83 -19.35 4.90
N ASP A 322 5.43 -20.08 3.97
CA ASP A 322 4.75 -21.08 3.16
C ASP A 322 4.20 -22.21 4.02
N CYS A 323 4.94 -22.65 5.03
CA CYS A 323 4.50 -23.65 5.98
C CYS A 323 3.22 -23.19 6.71
N PHE A 324 3.24 -21.98 7.29
CA PHE A 324 2.07 -21.42 7.97
C PHE A 324 0.86 -21.35 7.03
N THR A 325 1.05 -20.90 5.79
CA THR A 325 -0.03 -20.76 4.80
C THR A 325 -0.66 -22.11 4.43
N ARG A 326 0.13 -23.19 4.44
CA ARG A 326 -0.31 -24.54 4.05
C ARG A 326 -0.95 -25.33 5.19
N VAL A 327 -0.39 -25.25 6.40
CA VAL A 327 -0.82 -26.10 7.53
C VAL A 327 -1.66 -25.35 8.57
N GLY A 328 -1.74 -24.03 8.47
CA GLY A 328 -2.52 -23.21 9.39
C GLY A 328 -1.81 -22.90 10.72
N PRO A 329 -2.54 -22.31 11.70
CA PRO A 329 -1.93 -21.76 12.92
C PRO A 329 -1.27 -22.81 13.83
N ALA A 330 -1.88 -23.99 14.01
CA ALA A 330 -1.43 -24.95 15.03
C ALA A 330 0.02 -25.42 14.83
N GLU A 331 0.41 -25.71 13.61
CA GLU A 331 1.76 -26.13 13.22
C GLU A 331 2.56 -24.98 12.63
N GLY A 332 1.93 -24.09 11.88
CA GLY A 332 2.59 -22.99 11.19
C GLY A 332 3.21 -21.95 12.13
N GLU A 333 2.63 -21.73 13.31
CA GLU A 333 3.23 -20.86 14.35
C GLU A 333 4.59 -21.38 14.80
N ARG A 334 4.77 -22.71 14.88
CA ARG A 334 6.06 -23.34 15.23
C ARG A 334 7.09 -23.16 14.13
N ALA A 335 6.69 -23.19 12.86
CA ALA A 335 7.58 -22.92 11.73
C ALA A 335 8.10 -21.48 11.76
N ILE A 336 7.26 -20.52 12.09
CA ILE A 336 7.66 -19.11 12.29
C ILE A 336 8.61 -19.00 13.51
N ALA A 337 8.32 -19.67 14.62
CA ALA A 337 9.20 -19.71 15.78
C ALA A 337 10.58 -20.28 15.44
N GLN A 338 10.64 -21.35 14.65
CA GLN A 338 11.91 -21.93 14.15
C GLN A 338 12.71 -20.90 13.33
N ALA A 339 12.05 -20.17 12.43
CA ALA A 339 12.70 -19.12 11.64
C ALA A 339 13.21 -17.96 12.51
N ILE A 340 12.47 -17.56 13.55
CA ILE A 340 12.90 -16.55 14.52
C ILE A 340 14.21 -16.98 15.19
N VAL A 341 14.26 -18.20 15.73
CA VAL A 341 15.48 -18.73 16.38
C VAL A 341 16.64 -18.79 15.39
N TYR A 342 16.40 -19.32 14.19
CA TYR A 342 17.42 -19.37 13.16
C TYR A 342 18.02 -18.01 12.85
N LEU A 343 17.18 -17.03 12.56
CA LEU A 343 17.60 -15.66 12.24
C LEU A 343 18.27 -14.95 13.42
N ALA A 344 17.81 -15.23 14.64
CA ALA A 344 18.47 -14.70 15.83
C ALA A 344 19.89 -15.27 16.02
N CYS A 345 20.10 -16.55 15.71
CA CYS A 345 21.41 -17.20 15.83
C CYS A 345 22.32 -16.99 14.60
N ALA A 346 21.77 -16.58 13.46
CA ALA A 346 22.54 -16.34 12.24
C ALA A 346 23.54 -15.18 12.41
N PRO A 347 24.71 -15.22 11.73
CA PRO A 347 25.61 -14.07 11.69
C PRO A 347 24.90 -12.85 11.07
N LYS A 348 25.20 -11.66 11.60
CA LYS A 348 24.52 -10.41 11.23
C LYS A 348 25.38 -9.59 10.27
N SER A 349 24.76 -9.08 9.20
CA SER A 349 25.34 -8.06 8.34
C SER A 349 24.25 -7.19 7.72
N ASN A 350 24.45 -5.90 7.80
CA ASN A 350 23.66 -4.90 7.10
C ASN A 350 24.39 -4.28 5.90
N ALA A 351 25.50 -4.91 5.47
CA ALA A 351 26.36 -4.35 4.43
C ALA A 351 25.63 -4.12 3.09
N VAL A 352 24.77 -5.06 2.68
CA VAL A 352 23.95 -4.91 1.47
C VAL A 352 22.93 -3.78 1.63
N TYR A 353 22.25 -3.71 2.78
CA TYR A 353 21.27 -2.66 3.06
C TYR A 353 21.91 -1.26 3.00
N THR A 354 23.06 -1.08 3.64
CA THR A 354 23.77 0.22 3.65
C THR A 354 24.30 0.57 2.27
N ALA A 355 24.83 -0.42 1.54
CA ALA A 355 25.32 -0.24 0.17
C ALA A 355 24.21 0.19 -0.79
N PHE A 356 23.06 -0.48 -0.74
CA PHE A 356 21.92 -0.16 -1.58
C PHE A 356 21.34 1.23 -1.25
N LYS A 357 21.25 1.56 0.05
CA LYS A 357 20.79 2.89 0.48
C LYS A 357 21.72 4.01 -0.03
N ALA A 358 23.03 3.79 -0.01
CA ALA A 358 24.01 4.74 -0.57
C ALA A 358 23.86 4.88 -2.08
N ALA A 359 23.75 3.76 -2.81
CA ALA A 359 23.54 3.77 -4.26
C ALA A 359 22.24 4.48 -4.65
N MET A 360 21.16 4.23 -3.92
CA MET A 360 19.86 4.92 -4.14
C MET A 360 19.92 6.41 -3.86
N ARG A 361 20.71 6.85 -2.88
CA ARG A 361 20.93 8.27 -2.62
C ARG A 361 21.67 8.89 -3.81
N ASP A 362 22.80 8.32 -4.21
CA ASP A 362 23.62 8.85 -5.29
C ASP A 362 22.84 8.89 -6.62
N ALA A 363 22.06 7.87 -6.92
CA ALA A 363 21.19 7.86 -8.11
C ALA A 363 20.09 8.95 -8.10
N LYS A 364 19.71 9.49 -6.92
CA LYS A 364 18.73 10.58 -6.80
C LYS A 364 19.35 11.97 -6.78
N GLU A 365 20.54 12.08 -6.22
CA GLU A 365 21.18 13.36 -5.91
C GLU A 365 22.24 13.76 -6.93
N GLN A 366 22.82 12.79 -7.65
CA GLN A 366 23.84 13.04 -8.67
C GLN A 366 23.20 13.26 -10.05
N ALA A 367 24.00 13.76 -10.99
CA ALA A 367 23.60 13.91 -12.39
C ALA A 367 23.23 12.54 -12.99
N ASP A 368 22.32 12.56 -13.96
CA ASP A 368 21.93 11.36 -14.72
C ASP A 368 23.03 11.04 -15.73
N TYR A 369 24.08 10.34 -15.28
CA TYR A 369 25.20 9.94 -16.11
C TYR A 369 24.80 8.87 -17.14
N ASP A 370 25.28 9.03 -18.36
CA ASP A 370 25.05 8.05 -19.41
C ASP A 370 25.71 6.69 -19.10
N VAL A 371 25.07 5.61 -19.57
CA VAL A 371 25.70 4.29 -19.52
C VAL A 371 26.91 4.29 -20.44
N PRO A 372 28.12 3.88 -19.95
CA PRO A 372 29.33 3.84 -20.75
C PRO A 372 29.15 3.01 -22.03
N GLU A 373 29.75 3.44 -23.14
CA GLU A 373 29.52 2.83 -24.45
C GLU A 373 29.85 1.35 -24.50
N HIS A 374 30.90 0.89 -23.81
CA HIS A 374 31.29 -0.52 -23.73
C HIS A 374 30.24 -1.40 -23.04
N LEU A 375 29.32 -0.81 -22.23
CA LEU A 375 28.23 -1.54 -21.56
C LEU A 375 26.92 -1.51 -22.35
N ARG A 376 26.84 -0.71 -23.42
CA ARG A 376 25.64 -0.59 -24.24
C ARG A 376 25.51 -1.79 -25.19
N ASN A 377 24.31 -2.33 -25.30
CA ASN A 377 24.03 -3.36 -26.30
C ASN A 377 23.99 -2.74 -27.70
N ALA A 378 24.61 -3.40 -28.67
CA ALA A 378 24.63 -3.03 -30.10
C ALA A 378 24.02 -4.12 -30.98
N PRO A 379 22.68 -4.40 -30.91
CA PRO A 379 22.06 -5.47 -31.66
C PRO A 379 21.99 -5.21 -33.17
N THR A 380 22.13 -3.98 -33.62
CA THR A 380 22.06 -3.59 -35.04
C THR A 380 23.42 -3.16 -35.56
N LYS A 381 23.61 -3.29 -36.88
CA LYS A 381 24.84 -2.86 -37.57
C LYS A 381 25.08 -1.36 -37.35
N LEU A 382 24.06 -0.55 -37.44
CA LEU A 382 24.13 0.88 -37.21
C LEU A 382 24.62 1.22 -35.79
N MET A 383 24.11 0.52 -34.78
CA MET A 383 24.53 0.74 -33.36
C MET A 383 26.02 0.38 -33.15
N LYS A 384 26.51 -0.68 -33.84
CA LYS A 384 27.94 -1.03 -33.84
C LYS A 384 28.79 0.02 -34.53
N GLU A 385 28.32 0.58 -35.66
CA GLU A 385 28.98 1.67 -36.39
C GLU A 385 29.03 2.97 -35.57
N MET A 386 28.07 3.16 -34.65
CA MET A 386 28.04 4.26 -33.68
C MET A 386 28.95 4.03 -32.46
N GLY A 387 29.70 2.91 -32.40
CA GLY A 387 30.63 2.61 -31.31
C GLY A 387 29.99 1.96 -30.07
N LEU A 388 28.69 1.68 -30.07
CA LEU A 388 28.02 1.03 -28.94
C LEU A 388 28.49 -0.40 -28.74
N GLY A 389 28.86 -0.78 -27.53
CA GLY A 389 29.44 -2.07 -27.18
C GLY A 389 30.89 -2.25 -27.63
N ALA A 390 31.52 -1.17 -28.15
CA ALA A 390 32.94 -1.21 -28.50
C ALA A 390 33.78 -1.41 -27.26
N GLU A 391 34.87 -2.19 -27.43
CA GLU A 391 35.84 -2.52 -26.38
C GLU A 391 35.24 -3.23 -25.14
N TYR A 392 34.04 -3.83 -25.25
CA TYR A 392 33.56 -4.69 -24.21
C TYR A 392 34.42 -5.93 -24.04
N ARG A 393 34.93 -6.16 -22.84
CA ARG A 393 35.71 -7.34 -22.49
C ARG A 393 34.80 -8.38 -21.86
N TYR A 394 34.60 -9.51 -22.59
CA TYR A 394 33.78 -10.61 -22.11
C TYR A 394 34.53 -11.40 -21.02
N ALA A 395 34.05 -11.31 -19.78
CA ALA A 395 34.77 -11.84 -18.62
C ALA A 395 35.12 -13.34 -18.73
N HIS A 396 34.29 -14.16 -19.42
CA HIS A 396 34.55 -15.60 -19.59
C HIS A 396 35.73 -15.92 -20.53
N ASP A 397 36.13 -14.95 -21.36
CA ASP A 397 37.31 -15.11 -22.23
C ASP A 397 38.62 -14.67 -21.52
N GLU A 398 38.49 -14.10 -20.33
CA GLU A 398 39.60 -13.60 -19.54
C GLU A 398 40.08 -14.62 -18.48
N PRO A 399 41.33 -14.55 -18.02
CA PRO A 399 41.83 -15.39 -16.94
C PRO A 399 40.94 -15.32 -15.69
N ASN A 400 40.62 -16.48 -15.13
CA ASN A 400 39.73 -16.61 -13.96
C ASN A 400 38.31 -16.05 -14.19
N ALA A 401 37.86 -15.90 -15.43
CA ALA A 401 36.59 -15.26 -15.81
C ALA A 401 36.46 -13.87 -15.20
N TYR A 402 37.55 -13.09 -15.18
CA TYR A 402 37.60 -11.75 -14.63
C TYR A 402 38.40 -10.81 -15.51
N ALA A 403 37.74 -9.74 -16.00
CA ALA A 403 38.37 -8.72 -16.82
C ALA A 403 39.09 -7.68 -15.91
N ALA A 404 40.30 -8.06 -15.46
CA ALA A 404 41.06 -7.21 -14.54
C ALA A 404 41.35 -5.84 -15.13
N GLY A 405 41.16 -4.77 -14.32
CA GLY A 405 41.34 -3.38 -14.71
C GLY A 405 40.13 -2.79 -15.45
N GLU A 406 39.04 -3.55 -15.61
CA GLU A 406 37.79 -3.06 -16.17
C GLU A 406 37.04 -2.22 -15.13
N ASN A 407 36.21 -1.24 -15.59
CA ASN A 407 35.34 -0.45 -14.75
C ASN A 407 33.95 -0.37 -15.39
N TYR A 408 32.93 -0.67 -14.60
CA TYR A 408 31.52 -0.72 -15.00
C TYR A 408 30.73 0.51 -14.56
N PHE A 409 31.38 1.49 -13.93
CA PHE A 409 30.80 2.79 -13.63
C PHE A 409 30.99 3.79 -14.77
N PRO A 410 30.20 4.86 -14.81
CA PRO A 410 30.57 6.05 -15.57
C PRO A 410 31.92 6.61 -15.10
N PRO A 411 32.69 7.30 -15.97
CA PRO A 411 34.01 7.82 -15.61
C PRO A 411 34.03 8.67 -14.35
N GLU A 412 32.96 9.47 -14.13
CA GLU A 412 32.79 10.36 -12.99
C GLU A 412 32.63 9.59 -11.66
N MET A 413 32.21 8.34 -11.75
CA MET A 413 32.00 7.45 -10.61
C MET A 413 33.04 6.33 -10.50
N ALA A 414 34.12 6.39 -11.26
CA ALA A 414 35.12 5.31 -11.41
C ALA A 414 35.69 4.77 -10.09
N HIS A 415 35.71 5.57 -9.04
CA HIS A 415 36.23 5.22 -7.72
C HIS A 415 35.16 4.88 -6.68
N THR A 416 33.89 4.83 -7.10
CA THR A 416 32.78 4.56 -6.20
C THR A 416 32.79 3.12 -5.69
N ARG A 417 32.55 2.96 -4.39
CA ARG A 417 32.39 1.65 -3.74
C ARG A 417 31.24 1.73 -2.74
N TYR A 418 30.21 0.94 -2.98
CA TYR A 418 29.04 0.85 -2.09
C TYR A 418 29.13 -0.34 -1.14
N TYR A 419 29.41 -1.54 -1.68
CA TYR A 419 29.38 -2.77 -0.92
C TYR A 419 30.71 -3.01 -0.19
N GLN A 420 30.63 -3.08 1.13
CA GLN A 420 31.76 -3.35 2.02
C GLN A 420 31.37 -4.56 2.90
N PRO A 421 31.76 -5.77 2.52
CA PRO A 421 31.42 -6.98 3.27
C PRO A 421 32.03 -6.96 4.67
N THR A 422 31.29 -7.53 5.62
CA THR A 422 31.81 -7.73 6.99
C THR A 422 32.67 -8.99 7.03
N SER A 423 33.39 -9.20 8.14
CA SER A 423 34.14 -10.45 8.37
C SER A 423 33.27 -11.60 8.87
N ARG A 424 31.93 -11.41 8.96
CA ARG A 424 31.02 -12.38 9.58
C ARG A 424 30.41 -13.33 8.55
N GLY A 425 30.29 -14.61 8.92
CA GLY A 425 29.66 -15.64 8.09
C GLY A 425 30.27 -15.75 6.67
N LEU A 426 29.42 -15.86 5.65
CA LEU A 426 29.86 -15.96 4.25
C LEU A 426 30.53 -14.66 3.76
N GLU A 427 30.20 -13.52 4.34
CA GLU A 427 30.78 -12.24 3.89
C GLU A 427 32.31 -12.16 4.13
N GLY A 428 32.86 -12.91 5.09
CA GLY A 428 34.31 -13.00 5.24
C GLY A 428 34.98 -13.53 3.96
N LYS A 429 34.44 -14.62 3.39
CA LYS A 429 34.95 -15.20 2.12
C LYS A 429 34.69 -14.28 0.92
N ILE A 430 33.55 -13.57 0.92
CA ILE A 430 33.26 -12.56 -0.12
C ILE A 430 34.29 -11.44 -0.04
N GLY A 431 34.62 -10.98 1.17
CA GLY A 431 35.64 -9.94 1.38
C GLY A 431 37.03 -10.36 0.88
N GLU A 432 37.47 -11.60 1.20
CA GLU A 432 38.72 -12.16 0.69
C GLU A 432 38.76 -12.21 -0.84
N LYS A 433 37.64 -12.64 -1.47
CA LYS A 433 37.53 -12.64 -2.93
C LYS A 433 37.60 -11.24 -3.52
N LEU A 434 36.90 -10.27 -2.97
CA LEU A 434 36.90 -8.89 -3.45
C LEU A 434 38.30 -8.23 -3.28
N ALA A 435 39.00 -8.53 -2.20
CA ALA A 435 40.37 -8.05 -1.99
C ALA A 435 41.32 -8.63 -3.09
N TRP A 436 41.21 -9.91 -3.36
CA TRP A 436 41.95 -10.55 -4.46
C TRP A 436 41.64 -9.94 -5.82
N LEU A 437 40.36 -9.69 -6.14
CA LEU A 437 39.96 -9.05 -7.40
C LEU A 437 40.56 -7.61 -7.51
N ALA A 438 40.53 -6.86 -6.40
CA ALA A 438 41.12 -5.51 -6.35
C ALA A 438 42.66 -5.53 -6.60
N GLU A 439 43.34 -6.57 -6.11
CA GLU A 439 44.75 -6.78 -6.41
C GLU A 439 45.00 -7.07 -7.90
N GLN A 440 44.13 -7.92 -8.53
CA GLN A 440 44.22 -8.14 -9.98
C GLN A 440 44.00 -6.83 -10.77
N ASP A 441 43.02 -5.99 -10.35
CA ASP A 441 42.81 -4.68 -10.98
C ASP A 441 44.04 -3.79 -10.87
N GLN A 442 44.67 -3.74 -9.69
CA GLN A 442 45.89 -2.93 -9.49
C GLN A 442 47.05 -3.37 -10.38
N ASN A 443 47.21 -4.68 -10.55
CA ASN A 443 48.30 -5.29 -11.33
C ASN A 443 47.99 -5.37 -12.82
N SER A 444 46.78 -5.09 -13.28
CA SER A 444 46.38 -5.18 -14.68
C SER A 444 47.12 -4.12 -15.52
N PRO A 445 47.72 -4.54 -16.67
CA PRO A 445 48.29 -3.61 -17.63
C PRO A 445 47.24 -2.76 -18.36
N THR A 446 46.01 -3.24 -18.38
CA THR A 446 44.88 -2.57 -19.01
C THR A 446 43.97 -1.98 -17.93
N LYS A 447 43.73 -0.68 -18.00
CA LYS A 447 42.83 0.01 -17.10
C LYS A 447 41.83 0.84 -17.90
N ARG A 448 40.53 0.69 -17.62
CA ARG A 448 39.49 1.41 -18.36
C ARG A 448 39.58 2.92 -18.18
N TYR A 449 39.79 3.38 -16.95
CA TYR A 449 40.03 4.79 -16.63
C TYR A 449 41.41 4.94 -15.97
N ARG A 450 42.11 6.01 -16.28
CA ARG A 450 43.42 6.33 -15.71
C ARG A 450 43.28 7.23 -14.48
#